data_341483f8b2d53843f3e069e3eb63d24c
#
_entry.id   341483f8b2d53843f3e069e3eb63d24c
#
_cell.length_a   1.000
_cell.length_b   1.000
_cell.length_c   1.000
_cell.angle_alpha   90.00
_cell.angle_beta   90.00
_cell.angle_gamma   90.00
#
_symmetry.space_group_name_H-M   'P 1'
#
loop_
_entity.id
_entity.type
_entity.pdbx_description
1 polymer ?
#
loop_
_entity_poly.entity_id
_entity_poly.type
_entity_poly.pdbx_seq_one_letter_code
_entity_poly.pdbx_strand_id
1 'polypeptide(L)'
;MNAAVVRMAEAVTDSWFGHHISGRIELPLSALAAIAWHGPEPEHAPGATTEMLGWDTDHTLGYIRSQWRRFGRLRPDLANPAAPFLLAWLGDTPLTEREEKAVHAVVRAALRANLFSLTLPDARFDVDLFGVTLTLLKAGGANKAGAAYYTPSHIADVMARILGLTDEASIHEPACGTGGLLRAAAALMRDRGRDPHTVEWVAVDIDELAIACLAANVIIWDLGYQVLLGVADVLTEHWIPKARKMRAETITVALEAERARRVLDAVIALENPTPEPEAATSGAPASPTPMEKESL
;
A
#
# COMPACT_ATOMS: atom_id res chain seq x y z
N MET A 1 -10.29 -2.85 20.51
CA MET A 1 -10.40 -2.67 19.03
C MET A 1 -10.76 -1.21 18.78
N ASN A 2 -10.08 -0.54 17.86
CA ASN A 2 -10.37 0.87 17.56
C ASN A 2 -11.75 0.99 16.87
N ALA A 3 -12.71 1.68 17.49
CA ALA A 3 -14.08 1.80 16.99
C ALA A 3 -14.16 2.48 15.61
N ALA A 4 -13.20 3.34 15.26
CA ALA A 4 -13.17 3.99 13.95
C ALA A 4 -12.80 2.99 12.84
N VAL A 5 -11.85 2.07 13.11
CA VAL A 5 -11.49 1.00 12.17
C VAL A 5 -12.67 0.06 11.93
N VAL A 6 -13.40 -0.30 12.99
CA VAL A 6 -14.58 -1.17 12.86
C VAL A 6 -15.65 -0.51 11.98
N ARG A 7 -15.99 0.75 12.24
CA ARG A 7 -16.99 1.49 11.43
C ARG A 7 -16.56 1.60 9.96
N MET A 8 -15.26 1.84 9.70
CA MET A 8 -14.75 1.90 8.34
C MET A 8 -14.85 0.54 7.66
N ALA A 9 -14.44 -0.53 8.34
CA ALA A 9 -14.50 -1.90 7.81
C ALA A 9 -15.95 -2.36 7.56
N GLU A 10 -16.89 -2.03 8.45
CA GLU A 10 -18.33 -2.27 8.26
C GLU A 10 -18.84 -1.52 7.01
N ALA A 11 -18.54 -0.23 6.87
CA ALA A 11 -18.95 0.55 5.71
C ALA A 11 -18.44 -0.02 4.38
N VAL A 12 -17.17 -0.49 4.35
CA VAL A 12 -16.57 -1.17 3.20
C VAL A 12 -17.30 -2.48 2.90
N THR A 13 -17.54 -3.30 3.93
CA THR A 13 -18.15 -4.62 3.81
C THR A 13 -19.61 -4.52 3.35
N ASP A 14 -20.38 -3.63 3.95
CA ASP A 14 -21.78 -3.38 3.58
C ASP A 14 -21.88 -2.86 2.14
N SER A 15 -20.97 -1.96 1.75
CA SER A 15 -20.90 -1.45 0.38
C SER A 15 -20.61 -2.56 -0.62
N TRP A 16 -19.67 -3.46 -0.32
CA TRP A 16 -19.30 -4.57 -1.20
C TRP A 16 -20.45 -5.56 -1.39
N PHE A 17 -21.01 -6.06 -0.29
CA PHE A 17 -22.10 -7.03 -0.35
C PHE A 17 -23.43 -6.43 -0.82
N GLY A 18 -23.64 -5.12 -0.65
CA GLY A 18 -24.77 -4.39 -1.19
C GLY A 18 -24.88 -4.45 -2.73
N HIS A 19 -23.78 -4.75 -3.42
CA HIS A 19 -23.75 -4.99 -4.85
C HIS A 19 -24.00 -6.45 -5.24
N HIS A 20 -24.39 -7.30 -4.30
CA HIS A 20 -24.68 -8.73 -4.53
C HIS A 20 -23.50 -9.50 -5.15
N ILE A 21 -22.30 -9.22 -4.69
CA ILE A 21 -21.06 -9.93 -5.07
C ILE A 21 -20.69 -10.83 -3.89
N SER A 22 -20.62 -12.14 -4.12
CA SER A 22 -20.38 -13.15 -3.07
C SER A 22 -18.93 -13.66 -3.00
N GLY A 23 -18.04 -13.12 -3.84
CA GLY A 23 -16.63 -13.53 -3.92
C GLY A 23 -15.73 -12.34 -4.20
N ARG A 24 -14.52 -12.64 -4.65
CA ARG A 24 -13.52 -11.65 -5.07
C ARG A 24 -13.23 -10.58 -4.02
N ILE A 25 -13.16 -11.00 -2.74
CA ILE A 25 -12.91 -10.07 -1.63
C ILE A 25 -11.51 -9.44 -1.68
N GLU A 26 -10.62 -9.95 -2.53
CA GLU A 26 -9.36 -9.30 -2.89
C GLU A 26 -9.57 -7.91 -3.53
N LEU A 27 -10.69 -7.68 -4.22
CA LEU A 27 -10.98 -6.39 -4.86
C LEU A 27 -11.23 -5.26 -3.84
N PRO A 28 -12.16 -5.38 -2.88
CA PRO A 28 -12.35 -4.33 -1.87
C PRO A 28 -11.10 -4.13 -0.99
N LEU A 29 -10.39 -5.21 -0.63
CA LEU A 29 -9.16 -5.12 0.17
C LEU A 29 -8.06 -4.38 -0.57
N SER A 30 -7.80 -4.73 -1.82
CA SER A 30 -6.76 -4.10 -2.63
C SER A 30 -7.11 -2.66 -3.04
N ALA A 31 -8.39 -2.36 -3.26
CA ALA A 31 -8.84 -0.99 -3.46
C ALA A 31 -8.61 -0.13 -2.21
N LEU A 32 -8.97 -0.66 -1.03
CA LEU A 32 -8.70 0.00 0.25
C LEU A 32 -7.20 0.25 0.44
N ALA A 33 -6.33 -0.72 0.12
CA ALA A 33 -4.88 -0.58 0.21
C ALA A 33 -4.36 0.56 -0.69
N ALA A 34 -4.79 0.59 -1.94
CA ALA A 34 -4.37 1.60 -2.91
C ALA A 34 -4.72 3.04 -2.46
N ILE A 35 -5.86 3.22 -1.80
CA ILE A 35 -6.27 4.53 -1.26
C ILE A 35 -5.53 4.82 0.07
N ALA A 36 -5.39 3.81 0.94
CA ALA A 36 -4.74 3.97 2.24
C ALA A 36 -3.27 4.41 2.11
N TRP A 37 -2.55 3.95 1.07
CA TRP A 37 -1.16 4.37 0.82
C TRP A 37 -1.02 5.83 0.39
N HIS A 38 -2.10 6.47 -0.03
CA HIS A 38 -2.06 7.90 -0.39
C HIS A 38 -1.67 8.76 0.83
N GLY A 39 -2.20 8.42 2.02
CA GLY A 39 -1.83 8.99 3.31
C GLY A 39 -1.52 10.50 3.27
N PRO A 40 -2.50 11.38 2.95
CA PRO A 40 -2.23 12.79 2.85
C PRO A 40 -1.76 13.35 4.20
N GLU A 41 -0.97 14.42 4.16
CA GLU A 41 -0.67 15.17 5.38
C GLU A 41 -1.97 15.62 6.05
N PRO A 42 -1.99 15.78 7.40
CA PRO A 42 -3.23 16.05 8.16
C PRO A 42 -4.03 17.23 7.63
N GLU A 43 -3.37 18.33 7.27
CA GLU A 43 -3.99 19.53 6.73
C GLU A 43 -4.60 19.31 5.33
N HIS A 44 -4.09 18.40 4.55
CA HIS A 44 -4.56 18.10 3.20
C HIS A 44 -5.64 17.00 3.16
N ALA A 45 -5.82 16.22 4.24
CA ALA A 45 -6.74 15.10 4.29
C ALA A 45 -8.21 15.44 3.93
N PRO A 46 -8.79 16.58 4.40
CA PRO A 46 -10.15 16.98 4.01
C PRO A 46 -10.26 17.31 2.52
N GLY A 47 -9.26 17.99 1.95
CA GLY A 47 -9.19 18.32 0.53
C GLY A 47 -9.08 17.06 -0.34
N ALA A 48 -8.17 16.16 -0.01
CA ALA A 48 -8.00 14.87 -0.69
C ALA A 48 -9.27 14.01 -0.62
N THR A 49 -9.94 13.97 0.54
CA THR A 49 -11.22 13.28 0.68
C THR A 49 -12.28 13.87 -0.26
N THR A 50 -12.41 15.18 -0.30
CA THR A 50 -13.39 15.87 -1.15
C THR A 50 -13.13 15.63 -2.64
N GLU A 51 -11.87 15.74 -3.05
CA GLU A 51 -11.42 15.47 -4.42
C GLU A 51 -11.78 14.04 -4.83
N MET A 52 -11.34 13.05 -4.05
CA MET A 52 -11.57 11.64 -4.36
C MET A 52 -13.05 11.23 -4.34
N LEU A 53 -13.86 11.87 -3.50
CA LEU A 53 -15.33 11.68 -3.52
C LEU A 53 -15.97 12.24 -4.78
N GLY A 54 -15.32 13.17 -5.49
CA GLY A 54 -15.75 13.72 -6.77
C GLY A 54 -15.36 12.86 -7.98
N TRP A 55 -14.50 11.86 -7.82
CA TRP A 55 -14.10 10.98 -8.92
C TRP A 55 -15.27 10.14 -9.44
N ASP A 56 -15.26 9.86 -10.74
CA ASP A 56 -16.12 8.84 -11.34
C ASP A 56 -15.50 7.43 -11.20
N THR A 57 -16.19 6.44 -11.74
CA THR A 57 -15.74 5.04 -11.67
C THR A 57 -14.43 4.85 -12.41
N ASP A 58 -14.29 5.39 -13.64
CA ASP A 58 -13.10 5.19 -14.47
C ASP A 58 -11.86 5.82 -13.83
N HIS A 59 -11.99 7.03 -13.29
CA HIS A 59 -10.91 7.70 -12.57
C HIS A 59 -10.49 6.89 -11.33
N THR A 60 -11.46 6.42 -10.53
CA THR A 60 -11.20 5.58 -9.35
C THR A 60 -10.42 4.32 -9.72
N LEU A 61 -10.87 3.58 -10.73
CA LEU A 61 -10.21 2.34 -11.17
C LEU A 61 -8.83 2.61 -11.77
N GLY A 62 -8.71 3.68 -12.57
CA GLY A 62 -7.43 4.14 -13.14
C GLY A 62 -6.42 4.46 -12.05
N TYR A 63 -6.85 5.17 -10.99
CA TYR A 63 -6.01 5.48 -9.83
C TYR A 63 -5.54 4.21 -9.12
N ILE A 64 -6.45 3.28 -8.79
CA ILE A 64 -6.09 2.02 -8.11
C ILE A 64 -5.08 1.23 -8.93
N ARG A 65 -5.30 1.06 -10.25
CA ARG A 65 -4.35 0.40 -11.15
C ARG A 65 -2.98 1.09 -11.13
N SER A 66 -2.96 2.43 -11.10
CA SER A 66 -1.71 3.20 -11.04
C SER A 66 -0.93 2.94 -9.75
N GLN A 67 -1.63 2.87 -8.60
CA GLN A 67 -1.02 2.57 -7.31
C GLN A 67 -0.42 1.15 -7.26
N TRP A 68 -1.12 0.15 -7.81
CA TRP A 68 -0.60 -1.22 -7.87
C TRP A 68 0.59 -1.36 -8.84
N ARG A 69 0.61 -0.62 -9.96
CA ARG A 69 1.81 -0.52 -10.81
C ARG A 69 2.97 0.13 -10.07
N ARG A 70 2.70 1.19 -9.30
CA ARG A 70 3.71 1.86 -8.47
C ARG A 70 4.23 0.92 -7.38
N PHE A 71 3.35 0.20 -6.69
CA PHE A 71 3.73 -0.81 -5.71
C PHE A 71 4.69 -1.85 -6.29
N GLY A 72 4.35 -2.48 -7.40
CA GLY A 72 5.20 -3.50 -8.05
C GLY A 72 6.60 -2.97 -8.44
N ARG A 73 6.71 -1.67 -8.74
CA ARG A 73 8.01 -1.03 -9.03
C ARG A 73 8.81 -0.68 -7.80
N LEU A 74 8.16 -0.16 -6.75
CA LEU A 74 8.84 0.32 -5.55
C LEU A 74 9.10 -0.79 -4.53
N ARG A 75 8.26 -1.81 -4.50
CA ARG A 75 8.34 -2.95 -3.57
C ARG A 75 8.26 -4.30 -4.31
N PRO A 76 9.19 -4.55 -5.26
CA PRO A 76 9.24 -5.84 -5.95
C PRO A 76 9.50 -7.01 -4.98
N ASP A 77 10.14 -6.75 -3.85
CA ASP A 77 10.34 -7.68 -2.75
C ASP A 77 9.02 -8.22 -2.15
N LEU A 78 7.95 -7.45 -2.24
CA LEU A 78 6.60 -7.79 -1.76
C LEU A 78 5.64 -8.22 -2.88
N ALA A 79 6.06 -8.21 -4.15
CA ALA A 79 5.17 -8.48 -5.28
C ALA A 79 4.55 -9.88 -5.21
N ASN A 80 5.33 -10.88 -4.81
CA ASN A 80 4.84 -12.26 -4.68
C ASN A 80 3.85 -12.43 -3.52
N PRO A 81 4.11 -11.97 -2.28
CA PRO A 81 3.13 -11.93 -1.21
C PRO A 81 1.84 -11.16 -1.57
N ALA A 82 1.95 -10.07 -2.33
CA ALA A 82 0.82 -9.26 -2.77
C ALA A 82 0.18 -9.76 -4.08
N ALA A 83 0.57 -10.93 -4.59
CA ALA A 83 0.08 -11.43 -5.89
C ALA A 83 -1.45 -11.41 -6.05
N PRO A 84 -2.29 -11.81 -5.07
CA PRO A 84 -3.74 -11.72 -5.20
C PRO A 84 -4.23 -10.32 -5.54
N PHE A 85 -3.61 -9.29 -4.94
CA PHE A 85 -3.96 -7.90 -5.18
C PHE A 85 -3.42 -7.37 -6.51
N LEU A 86 -2.16 -7.69 -6.84
CA LEU A 86 -1.57 -7.30 -8.13
C LEU A 86 -2.33 -7.92 -9.31
N LEU A 87 -2.66 -9.22 -9.23
CA LEU A 87 -3.38 -9.91 -10.30
C LEU A 87 -4.82 -9.41 -10.45
N ALA A 88 -5.47 -8.97 -9.37
CA ALA A 88 -6.81 -8.38 -9.43
C ALA A 88 -6.85 -7.11 -10.29
N TRP A 89 -5.76 -6.34 -10.39
CA TRP A 89 -5.71 -5.05 -11.08
C TRP A 89 -4.86 -5.03 -12.34
N LEU A 90 -3.85 -5.89 -12.42
CA LEU A 90 -2.86 -5.90 -13.51
C LEU A 90 -2.87 -7.22 -14.28
N GLY A 91 -3.64 -8.21 -13.85
CA GLY A 91 -3.82 -9.48 -14.54
C GLY A 91 -4.76 -9.36 -15.75
N ASP A 92 -4.90 -10.47 -16.47
CA ASP A 92 -5.66 -10.52 -17.73
C ASP A 92 -7.18 -10.65 -17.54
N THR A 93 -7.66 -10.89 -16.32
CA THR A 93 -9.09 -11.03 -16.04
C THR A 93 -9.73 -9.65 -15.84
N PRO A 94 -10.57 -9.18 -16.77
CA PRO A 94 -11.23 -7.89 -16.63
C PRO A 94 -12.25 -7.92 -15.49
N LEU A 95 -12.49 -6.76 -14.89
CA LEU A 95 -13.60 -6.57 -13.97
C LEU A 95 -14.91 -6.54 -14.75
N THR A 96 -15.96 -7.08 -14.17
CA THR A 96 -17.32 -6.88 -14.65
C THR A 96 -17.80 -5.48 -14.27
N GLU A 97 -18.74 -4.90 -15.03
CA GLU A 97 -19.34 -3.59 -14.73
C GLU A 97 -19.90 -3.51 -13.30
N ARG A 98 -20.40 -4.64 -12.76
CA ARG A 98 -20.89 -4.73 -11.38
C ARG A 98 -19.74 -4.59 -10.37
N GLU A 99 -18.62 -5.26 -10.62
CA GLU A 99 -17.43 -5.18 -9.76
C GLU A 99 -16.82 -3.78 -9.80
N GLU A 100 -16.78 -3.14 -10.96
CA GLU A 100 -16.30 -1.76 -11.13
C GLU A 100 -17.11 -0.78 -10.27
N LYS A 101 -18.45 -0.85 -10.39
CA LYS A 101 -19.38 -0.04 -9.57
C LYS A 101 -19.23 -0.33 -8.07
N ALA A 102 -19.06 -1.60 -7.71
CA ALA A 102 -18.87 -2.00 -6.32
C ALA A 102 -17.57 -1.48 -5.73
N VAL A 103 -16.46 -1.59 -6.46
CA VAL A 103 -15.16 -1.04 -6.04
C VAL A 103 -15.25 0.48 -5.87
N HIS A 104 -15.84 1.20 -6.82
CA HIS A 104 -16.03 2.64 -6.70
C HIS A 104 -16.85 2.99 -5.45
N ALA A 105 -17.94 2.25 -5.18
CA ALA A 105 -18.76 2.44 -3.99
C ALA A 105 -17.99 2.14 -2.69
N VAL A 106 -17.15 1.10 -2.66
CA VAL A 106 -16.27 0.74 -1.54
C VAL A 106 -15.30 1.88 -1.22
N VAL A 107 -14.64 2.45 -2.23
CA VAL A 107 -13.73 3.58 -2.04
C VAL A 107 -14.47 4.78 -1.43
N ARG A 108 -15.64 5.11 -1.95
CA ARG A 108 -16.48 6.19 -1.40
C ARG A 108 -16.93 5.91 0.03
N ALA A 109 -17.28 4.66 0.34
CA ALA A 109 -17.66 4.24 1.69
C ALA A 109 -16.50 4.40 2.68
N ALA A 110 -15.31 3.96 2.32
CA ALA A 110 -14.09 4.11 3.13
C ALA A 110 -13.75 5.59 3.38
N LEU A 111 -13.80 6.43 2.35
CA LEU A 111 -13.53 7.86 2.46
C LEU A 111 -14.56 8.57 3.37
N ARG A 112 -15.86 8.27 3.23
CA ARG A 112 -16.91 8.80 4.09
C ARG A 112 -16.80 8.31 5.55
N ALA A 113 -16.26 7.11 5.75
CA ALA A 113 -15.93 6.58 7.06
C ALA A 113 -14.61 7.12 7.63
N ASN A 114 -14.06 8.16 7.00
CA ASN A 114 -12.86 8.87 7.45
C ASN A 114 -11.58 8.04 7.41
N LEU A 115 -11.39 7.26 6.32
CA LEU A 115 -10.20 6.42 6.10
C LEU A 115 -8.89 7.18 6.37
N PHE A 116 -8.75 8.40 5.88
CA PHE A 116 -7.50 9.15 6.02
C PHE A 116 -7.15 9.48 7.46
N SER A 117 -8.12 9.61 8.37
CA SER A 117 -7.80 9.76 9.79
C SER A 117 -7.10 8.53 10.41
N LEU A 118 -7.27 7.36 9.79
CA LEU A 118 -6.65 6.09 10.22
C LEU A 118 -5.26 5.85 9.59
N THR A 119 -4.94 6.61 8.54
CA THR A 119 -3.69 6.48 7.77
C THR A 119 -2.79 7.71 7.89
N LEU A 120 -3.14 8.69 8.73
CA LEU A 120 -2.25 9.80 9.07
C LEU A 120 -0.93 9.31 9.68
N PRO A 121 0.17 10.07 9.55
CA PRO A 121 1.50 9.64 9.98
C PRO A 121 1.57 9.03 11.37
N ASP A 122 0.87 9.60 12.35
CA ASP A 122 0.89 9.11 13.73
C ASP A 122 -0.14 8.00 13.98
N ALA A 123 -1.31 8.03 13.32
CA ALA A 123 -2.38 7.08 13.56
C ALA A 123 -2.16 5.72 12.88
N ARG A 124 -1.44 5.69 11.75
CA ARG A 124 -1.26 4.50 10.91
C ARG A 124 -0.59 3.33 11.62
N PHE A 125 0.22 3.61 12.64
CA PHE A 125 0.97 2.58 13.39
C PHE A 125 0.12 1.88 14.45
N ASP A 126 -1.00 2.47 14.86
CA ASP A 126 -1.82 1.98 15.96
C ASP A 126 -2.97 1.08 15.53
N VAL A 127 -3.21 0.97 14.21
CA VAL A 127 -4.39 0.29 13.69
C VAL A 127 -4.04 -0.86 12.75
N ASP A 128 -4.79 -1.97 12.85
CA ASP A 128 -4.83 -3.02 11.81
C ASP A 128 -6.08 -2.85 10.96
N LEU A 129 -5.94 -2.03 9.92
CA LEU A 129 -7.01 -1.71 9.00
C LEU A 129 -7.53 -2.94 8.26
N PHE A 130 -6.60 -3.80 7.80
CA PHE A 130 -6.94 -4.95 6.97
C PHE A 130 -7.40 -6.15 7.77
N GLY A 131 -6.90 -6.37 8.97
CA GLY A 131 -7.34 -7.50 9.80
C GLY A 131 -8.82 -7.45 10.12
N VAL A 132 -9.32 -6.27 10.51
CA VAL A 132 -10.75 -6.07 10.77
C VAL A 132 -11.56 -6.21 9.48
N THR A 133 -11.12 -5.57 8.39
CA THR A 133 -11.84 -5.60 7.11
C THR A 133 -11.89 -7.00 6.51
N LEU A 134 -10.76 -7.73 6.50
CA LEU A 134 -10.70 -9.11 6.00
C LEU A 134 -11.62 -10.04 6.81
N THR A 135 -11.63 -9.87 8.15
CA THR A 135 -12.51 -10.66 9.03
C THR A 135 -13.99 -10.46 8.67
N LEU A 136 -14.42 -9.23 8.51
CA LEU A 136 -15.80 -8.91 8.17
C LEU A 136 -16.19 -9.38 6.76
N LEU A 137 -15.32 -9.21 5.78
CA LEU A 137 -15.53 -9.68 4.41
C LEU A 137 -15.62 -11.21 4.35
N LYS A 138 -14.81 -11.94 5.09
CA LYS A 138 -14.91 -13.41 5.20
C LYS A 138 -16.19 -13.86 5.89
N ALA A 139 -16.59 -13.17 6.95
CA ALA A 139 -17.83 -13.48 7.67
C ALA A 139 -19.10 -13.22 6.83
N GLY A 140 -19.11 -12.15 6.04
CA GLY A 140 -20.25 -11.79 5.17
C GLY A 140 -20.36 -12.66 3.91
N GLY A 141 -19.26 -13.27 3.44
CA GLY A 141 -19.23 -14.15 2.26
C GLY A 141 -19.80 -15.55 2.46
N ALA A 142 -20.47 -15.83 3.59
CA ALA A 142 -21.19 -17.04 3.92
C ALA A 142 -20.40 -18.37 3.77
N ASN A 143 -19.58 -18.67 4.71
CA ASN A 143 -19.52 -20.01 5.33
C ASN A 143 -18.79 -19.91 6.66
N LYS A 144 -19.49 -20.03 7.76
CA LYS A 144 -19.01 -19.96 9.14
C LYS A 144 -17.89 -20.96 9.51
N ALA A 145 -17.39 -21.71 8.54
CA ALA A 145 -16.40 -22.76 8.74
C ALA A 145 -14.94 -22.28 8.67
N GLY A 146 -14.67 -21.01 8.42
CA GLY A 146 -13.33 -20.47 8.26
C GLY A 146 -13.14 -19.11 8.96
N ALA A 147 -13.79 -18.88 10.10
CA ALA A 147 -13.52 -17.68 10.90
C ALA A 147 -12.05 -17.70 11.36
N ALA A 148 -11.18 -17.00 10.65
CA ALA A 148 -9.81 -16.79 11.11
C ALA A 148 -9.87 -15.97 12.40
N TYR A 149 -9.37 -16.54 13.49
CA TYR A 149 -9.29 -15.85 14.78
C TYR A 149 -8.07 -14.95 14.76
N TYR A 150 -8.30 -13.65 14.56
CA TYR A 150 -7.21 -12.67 14.71
C TYR A 150 -6.98 -12.36 16.19
N THR A 151 -5.70 -12.28 16.56
CA THR A 151 -5.31 -11.89 17.91
C THR A 151 -5.79 -10.46 18.18
N PRO A 152 -6.62 -10.22 19.21
CA PRO A 152 -7.04 -8.86 19.56
C PRO A 152 -5.84 -7.96 19.80
N SER A 153 -5.89 -6.70 19.35
CA SER A 153 -4.76 -5.77 19.40
C SER A 153 -4.14 -5.63 20.81
N HIS A 154 -4.97 -5.55 21.84
CA HIS A 154 -4.49 -5.46 23.23
C HIS A 154 -3.73 -6.72 23.69
N ILE A 155 -4.09 -7.90 23.18
CA ILE A 155 -3.35 -9.15 23.47
C ILE A 155 -2.01 -9.12 22.72
N ALA A 156 -2.00 -8.70 21.46
CA ALA A 156 -0.76 -8.54 20.69
C ALA A 156 0.21 -7.56 21.38
N ASP A 157 -0.30 -6.45 21.89
CA ASP A 157 0.49 -5.44 22.61
C ASP A 157 1.08 -6.00 23.90
N VAL A 158 0.31 -6.80 24.65
CA VAL A 158 0.81 -7.49 25.88
C VAL A 158 1.86 -8.52 25.52
N MET A 159 1.65 -9.34 24.49
CA MET A 159 2.61 -10.34 24.04
C MET A 159 3.93 -9.70 23.60
N ALA A 160 3.90 -8.63 22.83
CA ALA A 160 5.08 -7.90 22.41
C ALA A 160 5.90 -7.38 23.63
N ARG A 161 5.21 -6.88 24.66
CA ARG A 161 5.86 -6.41 25.92
C ARG A 161 6.50 -7.54 26.71
N ILE A 162 5.86 -8.72 26.80
CA ILE A 162 6.36 -9.90 27.52
C ILE A 162 7.59 -10.47 26.82
N LEU A 163 7.61 -10.54 25.49
CA LEU A 163 8.70 -11.14 24.72
C LEU A 163 10.02 -10.36 24.82
N GLY A 164 9.97 -9.08 25.23
CA GLY A 164 11.17 -8.26 25.40
C GLY A 164 12.03 -8.24 24.15
N LEU A 165 11.78 -7.31 23.24
CA LEU A 165 12.56 -7.20 22.01
C LEU A 165 13.99 -6.80 22.31
N THR A 166 14.95 -7.66 21.96
CA THR A 166 16.39 -7.41 22.08
C THR A 166 16.95 -6.72 20.84
N ASP A 167 18.19 -6.20 20.92
CA ASP A 167 18.78 -5.38 19.87
C ASP A 167 19.14 -6.14 18.58
N GLU A 168 19.19 -7.46 18.64
CA GLU A 168 19.62 -8.35 17.55
C GLU A 168 18.45 -8.94 16.75
N ALA A 169 17.39 -8.22 16.57
CA ALA A 169 16.13 -8.82 16.26
C ALA A 169 15.95 -9.23 14.80
N SER A 170 15.89 -10.51 14.55
CA SER A 170 14.93 -11.04 13.59
C SER A 170 13.65 -11.43 14.34
N ILE A 171 12.49 -10.99 13.86
CA ILE A 171 11.19 -11.33 14.45
C ILE A 171 10.50 -12.30 13.50
N HIS A 172 10.17 -13.50 14.04
CA HIS A 172 9.52 -14.55 13.28
C HIS A 172 8.09 -14.77 13.78
N GLU A 173 7.12 -14.74 12.86
CA GLU A 173 5.71 -14.99 13.16
C GLU A 173 5.17 -16.09 12.23
N PRO A 174 4.93 -17.30 12.75
CA PRO A 174 4.58 -18.48 11.96
C PRO A 174 3.09 -18.59 11.60
N ALA A 175 2.23 -17.74 12.12
CA ALA A 175 0.80 -17.68 11.85
C ALA A 175 0.35 -16.22 11.91
N CYS A 176 0.92 -15.42 11.01
CA CYS A 176 0.93 -13.97 11.17
C CYS A 176 -0.42 -13.29 10.85
N GLY A 177 -1.32 -13.95 10.13
CA GLY A 177 -2.52 -13.30 9.64
C GLY A 177 -2.17 -12.04 8.86
N THR A 178 -2.81 -10.93 9.20
CA THR A 178 -2.52 -9.60 8.62
C THR A 178 -1.38 -8.86 9.34
N GLY A 179 -0.71 -9.50 10.31
CA GLY A 179 0.49 -8.97 10.98
C GLY A 179 0.23 -8.22 12.29
N GLY A 180 -0.86 -8.50 13.00
CA GLY A 180 -1.19 -7.80 14.24
C GLY A 180 -0.09 -7.84 15.31
N LEU A 181 0.63 -8.98 15.43
CA LEU A 181 1.79 -9.11 16.35
C LEU A 181 3.01 -8.33 15.85
N LEU A 182 3.26 -8.32 14.53
CA LEU A 182 4.34 -7.51 13.95
C LEU A 182 4.09 -6.02 14.19
N ARG A 183 2.84 -5.55 14.01
CA ARG A 183 2.44 -4.19 14.33
C ARG A 183 2.77 -3.83 15.77
N ALA A 184 2.34 -4.69 16.72
CA ALA A 184 2.56 -4.47 18.14
C ALA A 184 4.06 -4.44 18.50
N ALA A 185 4.84 -5.31 17.88
CA ALA A 185 6.30 -5.33 18.03
C ALA A 185 6.94 -4.04 17.51
N ALA A 186 6.55 -3.59 16.31
CA ALA A 186 7.05 -2.35 15.71
C ALA A 186 6.66 -1.11 16.53
N ALA A 187 5.43 -1.06 17.04
CA ALA A 187 4.97 0.01 17.93
C ALA A 187 5.83 0.06 19.20
N LEU A 188 6.05 -1.10 19.85
CA LEU A 188 6.90 -1.18 21.05
C LEU A 188 8.35 -0.76 20.76
N MET A 189 8.88 -1.07 19.58
CA MET A 189 10.22 -0.62 19.18
C MET A 189 10.27 0.91 19.10
N ARG A 190 9.28 1.54 18.43
CA ARG A 190 9.19 3.00 18.32
C ARG A 190 9.06 3.66 19.71
N ASP A 191 8.22 3.12 20.59
CA ASP A 191 8.08 3.58 21.98
C ASP A 191 9.42 3.58 22.76
N ARG A 192 10.34 2.69 22.36
CA ARG A 192 11.69 2.57 22.92
C ARG A 192 12.76 3.34 22.15
N GLY A 193 12.36 4.16 21.17
CA GLY A 193 13.28 4.93 20.32
C GLY A 193 14.07 4.08 19.33
N ARG A 194 13.58 2.86 19.01
CA ARG A 194 14.23 1.95 18.05
C ARG A 194 13.54 2.03 16.68
N ASP A 195 14.32 1.88 15.64
CA ASP A 195 13.83 1.90 14.27
C ASP A 195 13.44 0.47 13.80
N PRO A 196 12.15 0.21 13.45
CA PRO A 196 11.71 -1.06 12.88
C PRO A 196 12.43 -1.47 11.59
N HIS A 197 13.04 -0.54 10.86
CA HIS A 197 13.81 -0.84 9.64
C HIS A 197 15.09 -1.64 9.91
N THR A 198 15.56 -1.67 11.15
CA THR A 198 16.79 -2.41 11.55
C THR A 198 16.55 -3.89 11.83
N VAL A 199 15.30 -4.34 11.77
CA VAL A 199 14.87 -5.71 12.10
C VAL A 199 14.58 -6.50 10.83
N GLU A 200 14.98 -7.77 10.79
CA GLU A 200 14.47 -8.72 9.79
C GLU A 200 13.10 -9.25 10.25
N TRP A 201 12.05 -8.92 9.50
CA TRP A 201 10.69 -9.38 9.72
C TRP A 201 10.44 -10.63 8.88
N VAL A 202 10.19 -11.77 9.51
CA VAL A 202 9.94 -13.05 8.84
C VAL A 202 8.57 -13.55 9.23
N ALA A 203 7.63 -13.57 8.29
CA ALA A 203 6.24 -13.90 8.59
C ALA A 203 5.60 -14.80 7.54
N VAL A 204 4.77 -15.71 7.99
CA VAL A 204 4.09 -16.69 7.14
C VAL A 204 2.68 -16.95 7.65
N ASP A 205 1.79 -17.19 6.71
CA ASP A 205 0.44 -17.69 6.97
C ASP A 205 0.01 -18.63 5.85
N ILE A 206 -0.95 -19.50 6.10
CA ILE A 206 -1.56 -20.36 5.08
C ILE A 206 -2.55 -19.59 4.21
N ASP A 207 -3.07 -18.47 4.73
CA ASP A 207 -4.05 -17.61 4.07
C ASP A 207 -3.36 -16.58 3.18
N GLU A 208 -3.44 -16.79 1.87
CA GLU A 208 -2.82 -15.89 0.88
C GLU A 208 -3.37 -14.46 0.92
N LEU A 209 -4.67 -14.27 1.24
CA LEU A 209 -5.24 -12.94 1.37
C LEU A 209 -4.78 -12.23 2.63
N ALA A 210 -4.56 -12.96 3.72
CA ALA A 210 -3.97 -12.39 4.92
C ALA A 210 -2.54 -11.91 4.66
N ILE A 211 -1.73 -12.71 3.95
CA ILE A 211 -0.37 -12.33 3.54
C ILE A 211 -0.40 -11.14 2.57
N ALA A 212 -1.33 -11.06 1.63
CA ALA A 212 -1.48 -9.90 0.75
C ALA A 212 -1.85 -8.63 1.53
N CYS A 213 -2.71 -8.76 2.53
CA CYS A 213 -3.00 -7.67 3.47
C CYS A 213 -1.76 -7.26 4.28
N LEU A 214 -0.97 -8.24 4.76
CA LEU A 214 0.27 -7.94 5.47
C LEU A 214 1.28 -7.23 4.56
N ALA A 215 1.40 -7.60 3.30
CA ALA A 215 2.25 -6.89 2.34
C ALA A 215 1.86 -5.40 2.19
N ALA A 216 0.56 -5.09 2.24
CA ALA A 216 0.06 -3.73 2.28
C ALA A 216 0.37 -3.05 3.64
N ASN A 217 0.19 -3.74 4.74
CA ASN A 217 0.48 -3.27 6.09
C ASN A 217 1.97 -2.96 6.30
N VAL A 218 2.89 -3.70 5.67
CA VAL A 218 4.33 -3.43 5.71
C VAL A 218 4.64 -1.99 5.29
N ILE A 219 3.92 -1.45 4.30
CA ILE A 219 4.07 -0.06 3.86
C ILE A 219 3.40 0.89 4.84
N ILE A 220 2.17 0.61 5.28
CA ILE A 220 1.42 1.47 6.20
C ILE A 220 2.13 1.59 7.54
N TRP A 221 2.63 0.47 8.07
CA TRP A 221 3.35 0.45 9.35
C TRP A 221 4.83 0.78 9.23
N ASP A 222 5.31 1.04 7.98
CA ASP A 222 6.69 1.42 7.72
C ASP A 222 7.71 0.47 8.39
N LEU A 223 7.61 -0.81 8.02
CA LEU A 223 8.48 -1.87 8.55
C LEU A 223 9.83 -1.97 7.82
N GLY A 224 10.04 -1.17 6.78
CA GLY A 224 11.26 -1.15 5.99
C GLY A 224 11.30 -2.23 4.90
N TYR A 225 12.52 -2.57 4.49
CA TYR A 225 12.79 -3.49 3.38
C TYR A 225 13.27 -4.89 3.80
N GLN A 226 13.63 -5.06 5.09
CA GLN A 226 14.11 -6.34 5.60
C GLN A 226 12.90 -7.23 5.99
N VAL A 227 12.02 -7.47 5.03
CA VAL A 227 10.77 -8.24 5.24
C VAL A 227 10.75 -9.45 4.33
N LEU A 228 10.50 -10.62 4.91
CA LEU A 228 10.28 -11.87 4.20
C LEU A 228 8.90 -12.40 4.55
N LEU A 229 8.01 -12.42 3.58
CA LEU A 229 6.66 -12.94 3.72
C LEU A 229 6.51 -14.23 2.91
N GLY A 230 5.73 -15.17 3.42
CA GLY A 230 5.45 -16.43 2.73
C GLY A 230 4.00 -16.88 2.89
N VAL A 231 3.49 -17.58 1.87
CA VAL A 231 2.23 -18.33 1.97
C VAL A 231 2.61 -19.79 2.05
N ALA A 232 2.39 -20.44 3.20
CA ALA A 232 2.78 -21.82 3.41
C ALA A 232 2.16 -22.39 4.69
N ASP A 233 2.06 -23.73 4.73
CA ASP A 233 1.82 -24.47 5.96
C ASP A 233 3.16 -24.72 6.68
N VAL A 234 3.40 -24.00 7.77
CA VAL A 234 4.66 -24.08 8.54
C VAL A 234 4.93 -25.43 9.17
N LEU A 235 3.92 -26.27 9.32
CA LEU A 235 4.06 -27.59 9.92
C LEU A 235 4.58 -28.61 8.92
N THR A 236 4.39 -28.37 7.61
CA THR A 236 4.69 -29.33 6.55
C THR A 236 5.71 -28.82 5.53
N GLU A 237 5.98 -27.51 5.47
CA GLU A 237 6.81 -26.90 4.43
C GLU A 237 8.06 -26.21 4.99
N HIS A 238 9.19 -26.42 4.32
CA HIS A 238 10.40 -25.61 4.49
C HIS A 238 10.29 -24.31 3.65
N TRP A 239 9.45 -23.39 4.07
CA TRP A 239 9.02 -22.24 3.29
C TRP A 239 10.07 -21.13 3.13
N ILE A 240 10.95 -20.92 4.12
CA ILE A 240 11.91 -19.79 4.14
C ILE A 240 12.85 -19.79 2.91
N PRO A 241 13.52 -20.89 2.53
CA PRO A 241 14.36 -20.90 1.34
C PRO A 241 13.58 -20.61 0.05
N LYS A 242 12.36 -21.15 -0.06
CA LYS A 242 11.46 -20.88 -1.20
C LYS A 242 11.06 -19.41 -1.26
N ALA A 243 10.64 -18.81 -0.16
CA ALA A 243 10.27 -17.41 -0.09
C ALA A 243 11.45 -16.49 -0.42
N ARG A 244 12.64 -16.75 0.11
CA ARG A 244 13.87 -16.00 -0.22
C ARG A 244 14.21 -16.07 -1.71
N LYS A 245 14.11 -17.26 -2.31
CA LYS A 245 14.32 -17.46 -3.75
C LYS A 245 13.32 -16.63 -4.57
N MET A 246 12.03 -16.77 -4.30
CA MET A 246 10.96 -16.07 -5.01
C MET A 246 11.11 -14.55 -4.87
N ARG A 247 11.47 -14.05 -3.68
CA ARG A 247 11.77 -12.65 -3.44
C ARG A 247 12.93 -12.15 -4.31
N ALA A 248 14.02 -12.90 -4.37
CA ALA A 248 15.19 -12.56 -5.18
C ALA A 248 14.85 -12.54 -6.69
N GLU A 249 14.10 -13.53 -7.17
CA GLU A 249 13.64 -13.62 -8.56
C GLU A 249 12.75 -12.41 -8.93
N THR A 250 11.78 -12.04 -8.11
CA THR A 250 10.91 -10.89 -8.35
C THR A 250 11.70 -9.58 -8.39
N ILE A 251 12.65 -9.39 -7.49
CA ILE A 251 13.53 -8.22 -7.50
C ILE A 251 14.35 -8.17 -8.79
N THR A 252 14.92 -9.30 -9.21
CA THR A 252 15.71 -9.37 -10.45
C THR A 252 14.88 -9.00 -11.67
N VAL A 253 13.68 -9.59 -11.81
CA VAL A 253 12.75 -9.28 -12.92
C VAL A 253 12.37 -7.80 -12.92
N ALA A 254 12.09 -7.21 -11.76
CA ALA A 254 11.74 -5.79 -11.66
C ALA A 254 12.92 -4.88 -12.08
N LEU A 255 14.15 -5.22 -11.70
CA LEU A 255 15.34 -4.47 -12.11
C LEU A 255 15.60 -4.56 -13.62
N GLU A 256 15.39 -5.73 -14.22
CA GLU A 256 15.52 -5.94 -15.66
C GLU A 256 14.44 -5.16 -16.44
N ALA A 257 13.19 -5.21 -15.98
CA ALA A 257 12.09 -4.44 -16.56
C ALA A 257 12.34 -2.93 -16.49
N GLU A 258 12.87 -2.43 -15.37
CA GLU A 258 13.21 -1.01 -15.22
C GLU A 258 14.38 -0.60 -16.14
N ARG A 259 15.38 -1.47 -16.32
CA ARG A 259 16.47 -1.23 -17.29
C ARG A 259 15.93 -1.17 -18.71
N ALA A 260 15.08 -2.13 -19.10
CA ALA A 260 14.48 -2.16 -20.42
C ALA A 260 13.62 -0.90 -20.69
N ARG A 261 12.85 -0.45 -19.71
CA ARG A 261 12.07 0.79 -19.78
C ARG A 261 12.96 2.01 -20.03
N ARG A 262 14.06 2.16 -19.28
CA ARG A 262 15.01 3.28 -19.47
C ARG A 262 15.63 3.30 -20.86
N VAL A 263 15.96 2.12 -21.40
CA VAL A 263 16.46 2.02 -22.77
C VAL A 263 15.42 2.47 -23.77
N LEU A 264 14.17 2.02 -23.61
CA LEU A 264 13.06 2.42 -24.49
C LEU A 264 12.80 3.92 -24.41
N ASP A 265 12.73 4.49 -23.21
CA ASP A 265 12.56 5.94 -23.00
C ASP A 265 13.69 6.75 -23.69
N ALA A 266 14.94 6.28 -23.63
CA ALA A 266 16.05 6.91 -24.30
C ALA A 266 15.95 6.84 -25.83
N VAL A 267 15.50 5.71 -26.38
CA VAL A 267 15.26 5.56 -27.83
C VAL A 267 14.15 6.51 -28.30
N ILE A 268 13.03 6.57 -27.57
CA ILE A 268 11.93 7.48 -27.89
C ILE A 268 12.37 8.94 -27.84
N ALA A 269 13.20 9.32 -26.86
CA ALA A 269 13.74 10.68 -26.77
C ALA A 269 14.68 11.04 -27.94
N LEU A 270 15.42 10.07 -28.48
CA LEU A 270 16.25 10.27 -29.66
C LEU A 270 15.42 10.43 -30.96
N GLU A 271 14.29 9.70 -31.05
CA GLU A 271 13.38 9.80 -32.22
C GLU A 271 12.54 11.07 -32.20
N ASN A 272 12.25 11.61 -31.01
CA ASN A 272 11.46 12.82 -30.80
C ASN A 272 12.25 13.84 -29.97
N PRO A 273 13.31 14.46 -30.55
CA PRO A 273 14.08 15.45 -29.80
C PRO A 273 13.18 16.63 -29.42
N THR A 274 13.14 16.95 -28.13
CA THR A 274 12.49 18.16 -27.63
C THR A 274 13.18 19.35 -28.28
N PRO A 275 12.45 20.31 -28.94
CA PRO A 275 13.10 21.48 -29.51
C PRO A 275 13.86 22.21 -28.39
N GLU A 276 15.14 22.52 -28.65
CA GLU A 276 15.91 23.37 -27.74
C GLU A 276 15.14 24.66 -27.48
N PRO A 277 15.05 25.14 -26.23
CA PRO A 277 14.48 26.46 -25.98
C PRO A 277 15.28 27.47 -26.81
N GLU A 278 14.61 28.16 -27.74
CA GLU A 278 15.21 29.24 -28.53
C GLU A 278 16.00 30.15 -27.58
N ALA A 279 17.31 30.21 -27.78
CA ALA A 279 18.17 31.09 -27.04
C ALA A 279 17.59 32.51 -27.19
N ALA A 280 17.12 33.08 -26.09
CA ALA A 280 16.67 34.44 -26.05
C ALA A 280 17.78 35.31 -26.63
N THR A 281 17.58 35.80 -27.82
CA THR A 281 18.49 36.72 -28.48
C THR A 281 18.70 37.88 -27.53
N SER A 282 19.91 37.94 -26.95
CA SER A 282 20.35 39.06 -26.10
C SER A 282 20.23 40.33 -26.91
N GLY A 283 19.25 41.14 -26.54
CA GLY A 283 19.14 42.49 -27.09
C GLY A 283 20.45 43.22 -26.88
N ALA A 284 21.00 43.78 -27.96
CA ALA A 284 22.19 44.60 -27.96
C ALA A 284 22.05 45.74 -26.93
N PRO A 285 23.12 46.11 -26.23
CA PRO A 285 23.09 47.24 -25.32
C PRO A 285 22.86 48.56 -26.09
N ALA A 286 21.84 49.33 -25.69
CA ALA A 286 21.58 50.65 -26.21
C ALA A 286 22.81 51.55 -25.96
N SER A 287 23.27 52.22 -27.00
CA SER A 287 24.34 53.23 -26.95
C SER A 287 23.95 54.41 -26.03
N PRO A 288 24.85 54.96 -25.24
CA PRO A 288 24.54 56.10 -24.38
C PRO A 288 24.39 57.38 -25.19
N THR A 289 23.29 58.10 -24.96
CA THR A 289 23.00 59.45 -25.46
C THR A 289 24.04 60.44 -24.90
N PRO A 290 24.56 61.44 -25.68
CA PRO A 290 25.49 62.42 -25.17
C PRO A 290 24.81 63.40 -24.23
N MET A 291 25.38 63.67 -23.10
CA MET A 291 25.02 64.77 -22.17
C MET A 291 25.31 66.10 -22.79
N GLU A 292 24.28 66.91 -23.01
CA GLU A 292 24.40 68.33 -23.22
C GLU A 292 24.95 69.02 -21.95
N LYS A 293 25.99 69.81 -22.18
CA LYS A 293 26.51 70.76 -21.17
C LYS A 293 25.61 71.98 -21.16
N GLU A 294 24.95 72.25 -20.11
CA GLU A 294 24.49 73.60 -19.77
C GLU A 294 25.32 74.13 -18.63
N SER A 295 25.91 75.30 -18.93
CA SER A 295 26.66 76.20 -18.05
C SER A 295 25.70 77.13 -17.32
N LEU A 296 25.80 77.23 -16.01
CA LEU A 296 25.94 78.46 -15.21
C LEU A 296 25.87 78.11 -13.73
#